data_b8130b54cd438cb690f36d084737d360
#
_entry.id   b8130b54cd438cb690f36d084737d360
#
_cell.length_a   1.000
_cell.length_b   1.000
_cell.length_c   1.000
_cell.angle_alpha   90.00
_cell.angle_beta   90.00
_cell.angle_gamma   90.00
#
_symmetry.space_group_name_H-M   'P 1'
#
loop_
_entity.id
_entity.type
_entity.pdbx_description
1 polymer ?
#
loop_
_entity_poly.entity_id
_entity_poly.type
_entity_poly.pdbx_seq_one_letter_code
_entity_poly.pdbx_strand_id
1 'polypeptide(L)'
;GELLSAEKISPPVNWAYGYDLETGIALEDPAKRTHMGQVTRGICPSSSGAKEFNPSAISPRTGLLYIPVHNICMDFEGIEANYIAGTPYLGADVLMYPGPGDYRGEVIGWDMATQSRRWAVREPFPVNGGMLVTSGDVLFYGTMDGWFKALDARTGAELWKFKLASGVVANPMTYRGPDGQQYVAIYAGIGGWLGVNAFPMISADDPTAALGSTGAVGDLKKVTAPGSILYIFGL
;
A
#
# COMPACT_ATOMS: atom_id res chain seq x y z
N GLY A 1 14.80 -22.36 7.64
CA GLY A 1 13.34 -22.48 7.65
C GLY A 1 12.84 -23.20 6.42
N GLU A 2 11.72 -23.86 6.53
CA GLU A 2 11.04 -24.53 5.41
C GLU A 2 9.98 -23.56 4.83
N LEU A 3 9.91 -23.46 3.49
CA LEU A 3 8.88 -22.69 2.81
C LEU A 3 7.59 -23.52 2.75
N LEU A 4 6.56 -23.12 3.50
CA LEU A 4 5.29 -23.86 3.58
C LEU A 4 4.27 -23.41 2.52
N SER A 5 4.27 -22.13 2.15
CA SER A 5 3.39 -21.56 1.14
C SER A 5 3.89 -20.24 0.59
N ALA A 6 3.40 -19.87 -0.59
CA ALA A 6 3.67 -18.57 -1.23
C ALA A 6 2.42 -18.15 -2.02
N GLU A 7 1.58 -17.32 -1.40
CA GLU A 7 0.27 -16.98 -1.93
C GLU A 7 0.20 -15.54 -2.45
N LYS A 8 -0.61 -15.32 -3.49
CA LYS A 8 -0.86 -13.99 -4.03
C LYS A 8 -1.82 -13.22 -3.13
N ILE A 9 -1.33 -12.19 -2.46
CA ILE A 9 -2.17 -11.36 -1.57
C ILE A 9 -2.99 -10.31 -2.32
N SER A 10 -2.58 -9.94 -3.53
CA SER A 10 -3.28 -8.96 -4.38
C SER A 10 -3.66 -9.59 -5.71
N PRO A 11 -4.86 -9.36 -6.23
CA PRO A 11 -5.16 -9.48 -7.64
C PRO A 11 -4.91 -8.09 -8.29
N PRO A 12 -4.17 -7.96 -9.36
CA PRO A 12 -3.50 -8.98 -10.13
C PRO A 12 -2.03 -9.11 -9.74
N VAL A 13 -1.53 -10.34 -9.68
CA VAL A 13 -0.10 -10.64 -9.74
C VAL A 13 0.12 -11.48 -10.98
N ASN A 14 0.81 -10.95 -12.00
CA ASN A 14 0.92 -11.59 -13.30
C ASN A 14 2.34 -11.79 -13.80
N TRP A 15 3.37 -11.31 -13.08
CA TRP A 15 4.77 -11.52 -13.44
C TRP A 15 5.26 -12.94 -13.11
N ALA A 16 4.53 -13.65 -12.23
CA ALA A 16 4.81 -15.03 -11.87
C ALA A 16 3.53 -15.83 -11.71
N TYR A 17 3.56 -17.08 -12.07
CA TYR A 17 2.46 -18.02 -11.86
C TYR A 17 2.35 -18.50 -10.43
N GLY A 18 3.49 -18.63 -9.72
CA GLY A 18 3.61 -19.08 -8.35
C GLY A 18 5.07 -19.22 -7.96
N TYR A 19 5.33 -20.08 -6.97
CA TYR A 19 6.68 -20.40 -6.49
C TYR A 19 6.85 -21.92 -6.45
N ASP A 20 8.05 -22.37 -6.78
CA ASP A 20 8.51 -23.71 -6.44
C ASP A 20 8.77 -23.74 -4.93
N LEU A 21 8.01 -24.55 -4.19
CA LEU A 21 8.11 -24.57 -2.72
C LEU A 21 9.35 -25.28 -2.20
N GLU A 22 10.02 -26.13 -3.00
CA GLU A 22 11.25 -26.81 -2.61
C GLU A 22 12.45 -25.87 -2.73
N THR A 23 12.50 -25.09 -3.82
CA THR A 23 13.63 -24.21 -4.14
C THR A 23 13.42 -22.76 -3.72
N GLY A 24 12.17 -22.35 -3.51
CA GLY A 24 11.80 -20.94 -3.27
C GLY A 24 11.90 -20.06 -4.51
N ILE A 25 12.07 -20.63 -5.69
CA ILE A 25 12.24 -19.89 -6.94
C ILE A 25 10.86 -19.52 -7.52
N ALA A 26 10.71 -18.26 -7.95
CA ALA A 26 9.50 -17.81 -8.62
C ALA A 26 9.37 -18.48 -10.00
N LEU A 27 8.16 -18.94 -10.31
CA LEU A 27 7.78 -19.45 -11.62
C LEU A 27 7.33 -18.25 -12.49
N GLU A 28 8.31 -17.55 -13.04
CA GLU A 28 8.09 -16.30 -13.78
C GLU A 28 7.29 -16.50 -15.06
N ASP A 29 6.48 -15.49 -15.42
CA ASP A 29 5.91 -15.38 -16.77
C ASP A 29 6.94 -14.72 -17.70
N PRO A 30 7.47 -15.43 -18.71
CA PRO A 30 8.45 -14.87 -19.63
C PRO A 30 7.94 -13.64 -20.39
N ALA A 31 6.62 -13.51 -20.60
CA ALA A 31 6.01 -12.35 -21.26
C ALA A 31 6.04 -11.08 -20.42
N LYS A 32 6.33 -11.21 -19.12
CA LYS A 32 6.45 -10.10 -18.18
C LYS A 32 7.87 -9.80 -17.75
N ARG A 33 8.84 -10.52 -18.29
CA ARG A 33 10.27 -10.23 -18.05
C ARG A 33 10.66 -8.94 -18.75
N THR A 34 11.34 -8.07 -18.02
CA THR A 34 11.81 -6.77 -18.52
C THR A 34 13.14 -6.90 -19.25
N HIS A 35 13.32 -6.10 -20.29
CA HIS A 35 14.53 -6.08 -21.11
C HIS A 35 14.99 -4.65 -21.38
N MET A 36 16.29 -4.49 -21.65
CA MET A 36 16.87 -3.22 -22.06
C MET A 36 16.32 -2.79 -23.41
N GLY A 37 15.86 -1.54 -23.53
CA GLY A 37 15.37 -0.96 -24.78
C GLY A 37 14.08 -1.55 -25.31
N GLN A 38 13.33 -2.27 -24.46
CA GLN A 38 12.05 -2.87 -24.82
C GLN A 38 10.99 -2.59 -23.74
N VAL A 39 9.86 -2.04 -24.15
CA VAL A 39 8.73 -1.81 -23.25
C VAL A 39 8.01 -3.12 -22.95
N THR A 40 8.02 -3.54 -21.69
CA THR A 40 7.17 -4.63 -21.18
C THR A 40 5.93 -4.02 -20.53
N ARG A 41 4.75 -4.34 -21.08
CA ARG A 41 3.48 -3.72 -20.66
C ARG A 41 2.69 -4.55 -19.68
N GLY A 42 1.91 -3.87 -18.85
CA GLY A 42 0.91 -4.49 -17.97
C GLY A 42 1.52 -5.42 -16.93
N ILE A 43 2.63 -5.04 -16.32
CA ILE A 43 3.22 -5.78 -15.22
C ILE A 43 2.46 -5.41 -13.94
N CYS A 44 1.98 -6.40 -13.21
CA CYS A 44 1.28 -6.21 -11.95
C CYS A 44 1.82 -7.19 -10.88
N PRO A 45 2.07 -6.72 -9.66
CA PRO A 45 2.05 -5.32 -9.24
C PRO A 45 3.16 -4.49 -9.89
N SER A 46 3.11 -3.17 -9.69
CA SER A 46 4.17 -2.26 -10.11
C SER A 46 5.46 -2.48 -9.30
N SER A 47 6.52 -1.73 -9.62
CA SER A 47 7.80 -1.78 -8.89
C SER A 47 7.69 -1.40 -7.40
N SER A 48 6.62 -0.72 -6.99
CA SER A 48 6.33 -0.50 -5.56
C SER A 48 5.76 -1.74 -4.84
N GLY A 49 5.50 -2.83 -5.56
CA GLY A 49 4.96 -4.07 -5.01
C GLY A 49 3.46 -4.00 -4.69
N ALA A 50 2.89 -5.16 -4.37
CA ALA A 50 1.53 -5.26 -3.84
C ALA A 50 1.47 -4.87 -2.36
N LYS A 51 2.59 -4.87 -1.66
CA LYS A 51 2.77 -4.45 -0.27
C LYS A 51 4.16 -3.85 -0.09
N GLU A 52 4.17 -2.67 0.49
CA GLU A 52 5.36 -1.93 0.88
C GLU A 52 5.76 -2.24 2.34
N PHE A 53 6.68 -1.46 2.91
CA PHE A 53 7.16 -1.60 4.30
C PHE A 53 6.08 -1.40 5.37
N ASN A 54 4.94 -0.82 5.03
CA ASN A 54 3.84 -0.48 5.95
C ASN A 54 3.46 -1.67 6.84
N PRO A 55 3.42 -1.52 8.18
CA PRO A 55 3.17 -2.64 9.07
C PRO A 55 1.78 -3.25 8.87
N SER A 56 1.75 -4.57 8.79
CA SER A 56 0.54 -5.37 8.98
C SER A 56 0.27 -5.54 10.47
N ALA A 57 -0.96 -5.89 10.83
CA ALA A 57 -1.32 -6.26 12.19
C ALA A 57 -1.90 -7.69 12.21
N ILE A 58 -1.74 -8.37 13.33
CA ILE A 58 -2.29 -9.71 13.52
C ILE A 58 -3.14 -9.74 14.79
N SER A 59 -4.28 -10.43 14.73
CA SER A 59 -5.09 -10.73 15.90
C SER A 59 -5.13 -12.23 16.15
N PRO A 60 -4.59 -12.73 17.27
CA PRO A 60 -4.72 -14.13 17.64
C PRO A 60 -6.17 -14.52 17.96
N ARG A 61 -7.05 -13.57 18.27
CA ARG A 61 -8.47 -13.80 18.53
C ARG A 61 -9.27 -14.13 17.26
N THR A 62 -8.94 -13.47 16.15
CA THR A 62 -9.59 -13.67 14.86
C THR A 62 -8.86 -14.69 13.98
N GLY A 63 -7.58 -14.95 14.25
CA GLY A 63 -6.69 -15.73 13.39
C GLY A 63 -6.33 -15.03 12.08
N LEU A 64 -6.63 -13.72 11.97
CA LEU A 64 -6.42 -12.94 10.75
C LEU A 64 -5.18 -12.06 10.84
N LEU A 65 -4.46 -11.98 9.73
CA LEU A 65 -3.45 -10.99 9.42
C LEU A 65 -4.10 -9.87 8.59
N TYR A 66 -3.97 -8.62 9.03
CA TYR A 66 -4.52 -7.45 8.34
C TYR A 66 -3.41 -6.79 7.54
N ILE A 67 -3.59 -6.72 6.22
CA ILE A 67 -2.55 -6.33 5.28
C ILE A 67 -3.00 -5.12 4.46
N PRO A 68 -2.24 -4.00 4.46
CA PRO A 68 -2.43 -2.94 3.49
C PRO A 68 -1.87 -3.38 2.13
N VAL A 69 -2.66 -3.22 1.07
CA VAL A 69 -2.35 -3.74 -0.27
C VAL A 69 -2.49 -2.64 -1.30
N HIS A 70 -1.61 -2.66 -2.29
CA HIS A 70 -1.63 -1.78 -3.46
C HIS A 70 -2.15 -2.53 -4.69
N ASN A 71 -3.01 -1.87 -5.47
CA ASN A 71 -3.50 -2.33 -6.75
C ASN A 71 -3.02 -1.37 -7.85
N ILE A 72 -1.72 -1.44 -8.13
CA ILE A 72 -1.03 -0.61 -9.12
C ILE A 72 -0.28 -1.54 -10.08
N CYS A 73 -0.40 -1.26 -11.37
CA CYS A 73 0.36 -1.92 -12.43
C CYS A 73 1.36 -0.94 -13.06
N MET A 74 2.22 -1.43 -13.95
CA MET A 74 3.18 -0.60 -14.66
C MET A 74 3.48 -1.12 -16.08
N ASP A 75 3.91 -0.18 -16.92
CA ASP A 75 4.72 -0.45 -18.10
C ASP A 75 6.18 -0.12 -17.72
N PHE A 76 7.12 -0.89 -18.23
CA PHE A 76 8.53 -0.79 -17.83
C PHE A 76 9.44 -0.96 -19.04
N GLU A 77 10.38 -0.04 -19.20
CA GLU A 77 11.46 -0.13 -20.19
C GLU A 77 12.81 0.06 -19.51
N GLY A 78 13.69 -0.94 -19.59
CA GLY A 78 15.07 -0.78 -19.13
C GLY A 78 15.81 0.18 -20.05
N ILE A 79 16.43 1.21 -19.48
CA ILE A 79 17.23 2.21 -20.22
C ILE A 79 18.66 2.26 -19.71
N GLU A 80 19.59 2.64 -20.58
CA GLU A 80 20.94 2.95 -20.16
C GLU A 80 20.92 4.25 -19.35
N ALA A 81 21.37 4.17 -18.10
CA ALA A 81 21.42 5.33 -17.21
C ALA A 81 22.76 5.37 -16.47
N ASN A 82 23.31 6.58 -16.33
CA ASN A 82 24.52 6.81 -15.58
C ASN A 82 24.20 7.26 -14.15
N TYR A 83 24.94 6.73 -13.19
CA TYR A 83 24.83 7.18 -11.81
C TYR A 83 25.26 8.65 -11.67
N ILE A 84 24.38 9.46 -11.09
CA ILE A 84 24.65 10.85 -10.69
C ILE A 84 24.46 10.93 -9.18
N ALA A 85 25.52 11.25 -8.45
CA ALA A 85 25.47 11.34 -7.00
C ALA A 85 24.41 12.35 -6.53
N GLY A 86 23.60 11.95 -5.53
CA GLY A 86 22.54 12.79 -4.95
C GLY A 86 21.24 12.84 -5.75
N THR A 87 21.13 12.09 -6.84
CA THR A 87 19.87 11.95 -7.60
C THR A 87 19.29 10.55 -7.46
N PRO A 88 17.95 10.39 -7.53
CA PRO A 88 17.33 9.07 -7.64
C PRO A 88 17.82 8.36 -8.90
N TYR A 89 18.08 7.05 -8.78
CA TYR A 89 18.55 6.21 -9.87
C TYR A 89 17.62 5.00 -10.04
N LEU A 90 17.02 4.85 -11.21
CA LEU A 90 16.11 3.74 -11.50
C LEU A 90 16.63 2.83 -12.63
N GLY A 91 17.37 3.35 -13.60
CA GLY A 91 17.82 2.60 -14.78
C GLY A 91 16.66 2.11 -15.68
N ALA A 92 15.52 2.77 -15.59
CA ALA A 92 14.32 2.41 -16.33
C ALA A 92 13.42 3.63 -16.54
N ASP A 93 12.67 3.62 -17.63
CA ASP A 93 11.47 4.41 -17.79
C ASP A 93 10.26 3.60 -17.31
N VAL A 94 9.51 4.16 -16.37
CA VAL A 94 8.38 3.48 -15.71
C VAL A 94 7.15 4.34 -15.79
N LEU A 95 6.05 3.74 -16.22
CA LEU A 95 4.72 4.32 -16.17
C LEU A 95 3.84 3.47 -15.25
N MET A 96 3.51 3.97 -14.07
CA MET A 96 2.57 3.31 -13.16
C MET A 96 1.16 3.83 -13.40
N TYR A 97 0.18 2.94 -13.22
CA TYR A 97 -1.25 3.27 -13.36
C TYR A 97 -2.09 2.35 -12.47
N PRO A 98 -3.36 2.74 -12.18
CA PRO A 98 -4.27 1.89 -11.42
C PRO A 98 -4.38 0.49 -12.01
N GLY A 99 -4.36 -0.52 -11.17
CA GLY A 99 -4.65 -1.90 -11.56
C GLY A 99 -6.13 -2.08 -11.92
N PRO A 100 -6.56 -3.29 -12.28
CA PRO A 100 -7.95 -3.56 -12.64
C PRO A 100 -8.94 -3.21 -11.53
N GLY A 101 -10.09 -2.66 -11.92
CA GLY A 101 -11.15 -2.22 -11.03
C GLY A 101 -11.08 -0.72 -10.69
N ASP A 102 -12.03 -0.25 -9.89
CA ASP A 102 -12.18 1.17 -9.55
C ASP A 102 -11.48 1.55 -8.23
N TYR A 103 -10.35 0.88 -7.92
CA TYR A 103 -9.62 1.08 -6.68
C TYR A 103 -8.13 0.92 -6.90
N ARG A 104 -7.32 1.58 -6.06
CA ARG A 104 -5.86 1.51 -6.10
C ARG A 104 -5.25 0.92 -4.83
N GLY A 105 -6.05 0.73 -3.79
CA GLY A 105 -5.63 0.09 -2.54
C GLY A 105 -6.71 -0.81 -1.96
N GLU A 106 -6.30 -1.71 -1.10
CA GLU A 106 -7.19 -2.56 -0.30
C GLU A 106 -6.62 -2.73 1.11
N VAL A 107 -7.51 -2.93 2.07
CA VAL A 107 -7.19 -3.56 3.35
C VAL A 107 -7.79 -4.96 3.32
N ILE A 108 -6.97 -5.97 3.52
CA ILE A 108 -7.44 -7.36 3.51
C ILE A 108 -7.32 -8.00 4.88
N GLY A 109 -8.32 -8.79 5.27
CA GLY A 109 -8.24 -9.75 6.34
C GLY A 109 -7.84 -11.11 5.76
N TRP A 110 -6.61 -11.52 6.01
CA TRP A 110 -6.03 -12.77 5.51
C TRP A 110 -6.09 -13.84 6.58
N ASP A 111 -6.76 -14.94 6.28
CA ASP A 111 -6.82 -16.10 7.16
C ASP A 111 -5.54 -16.92 7.02
N MET A 112 -4.75 -16.96 8.08
CA MET A 112 -3.46 -17.64 8.08
C MET A 112 -3.58 -19.18 8.09
N ALA A 113 -4.70 -19.71 8.57
CA ALA A 113 -4.92 -21.15 8.59
C ALA A 113 -5.33 -21.69 7.23
N THR A 114 -6.19 -20.97 6.52
CA THR A 114 -6.66 -21.34 5.18
C THR A 114 -5.87 -20.71 4.06
N GLN A 115 -4.93 -19.79 4.38
CA GLN A 115 -4.10 -19.05 3.43
C GLN A 115 -4.94 -18.35 2.34
N SER A 116 -6.00 -17.71 2.77
CA SER A 116 -6.95 -17.08 1.86
C SER A 116 -7.53 -15.77 2.40
N ARG A 117 -8.04 -14.95 1.49
CA ARG A 117 -8.72 -13.70 1.83
C ARG A 117 -10.09 -14.00 2.45
N ARG A 118 -10.34 -13.55 3.68
CA ARG A 118 -11.66 -13.63 4.33
C ARG A 118 -12.55 -12.48 3.93
N TRP A 119 -11.97 -11.29 3.86
CA TRP A 119 -12.64 -10.06 3.43
C TRP A 119 -11.63 -9.07 2.85
N ALA A 120 -12.12 -8.08 2.10
CA ALA A 120 -11.35 -6.95 1.59
C ALA A 120 -12.18 -5.68 1.57
N VAL A 121 -11.56 -4.56 1.94
CA VAL A 121 -12.11 -3.20 1.84
C VAL A 121 -11.28 -2.43 0.83
N ARG A 122 -11.93 -1.95 -0.23
CA ARG A 122 -11.28 -1.22 -1.33
C ARG A 122 -11.17 0.26 -1.01
N GLU A 123 -10.04 0.85 -1.42
CA GLU A 123 -9.74 2.25 -1.24
C GLU A 123 -9.39 2.93 -2.58
N PRO A 124 -9.77 4.21 -2.77
CA PRO A 124 -9.50 4.95 -4.01
C PRO A 124 -7.99 5.11 -4.29
N PHE A 125 -7.17 5.17 -3.23
CA PHE A 125 -5.72 5.30 -3.29
C PHE A 125 -5.02 4.12 -2.62
N PRO A 126 -3.73 3.87 -2.91
CA PRO A 126 -2.95 2.86 -2.20
C PRO A 126 -3.02 3.08 -0.68
N VAL A 127 -3.02 1.99 0.09
CA VAL A 127 -3.00 2.09 1.54
C VAL A 127 -1.55 2.09 2.01
N ASN A 128 -1.01 3.29 2.23
CA ASN A 128 0.38 3.51 2.65
C ASN A 128 0.54 3.71 4.16
N GLY A 129 -0.55 3.67 4.92
CA GLY A 129 -0.53 3.63 6.38
C GLY A 129 -0.41 2.19 6.91
N GLY A 130 0.08 2.06 8.13
CA GLY A 130 0.06 0.76 8.81
C GLY A 130 -1.28 0.44 9.44
N MET A 131 -1.39 -0.78 9.94
CA MET A 131 -2.57 -1.33 10.59
C MET A 131 -2.40 -1.40 12.10
N LEU A 132 -3.47 -1.15 12.84
CA LEU A 132 -3.55 -1.37 14.28
C LEU A 132 -4.82 -2.17 14.58
N VAL A 133 -4.70 -3.34 15.17
CA VAL A 133 -5.84 -4.09 15.69
C VAL A 133 -5.82 -4.11 17.21
N THR A 134 -6.98 -3.88 17.82
CA THR A 134 -7.14 -3.90 19.28
C THR A 134 -7.66 -5.23 19.78
N SER A 135 -7.56 -5.46 21.09
CA SER A 135 -8.15 -6.64 21.75
C SER A 135 -9.70 -6.64 21.70
N GLY A 136 -10.31 -5.51 21.38
CA GLY A 136 -11.76 -5.40 21.13
C GLY A 136 -12.19 -5.76 19.71
N ASP A 137 -11.30 -6.34 18.91
CA ASP A 137 -11.53 -6.71 17.51
C ASP A 137 -11.88 -5.50 16.61
N VAL A 138 -11.28 -4.34 16.90
CA VAL A 138 -11.38 -3.14 16.07
C VAL A 138 -10.06 -2.93 15.34
N LEU A 139 -10.12 -2.80 14.02
CA LEU A 139 -8.98 -2.52 13.14
C LEU A 139 -8.98 -1.05 12.75
N PHE A 140 -7.89 -0.33 13.06
CA PHE A 140 -7.68 1.05 12.68
C PHE A 140 -6.65 1.19 11.58
N TYR A 141 -6.90 2.08 10.63
CA TYR A 141 -5.95 2.51 9.59
C TYR A 141 -6.31 3.88 9.03
N GLY A 142 -5.33 4.51 8.40
CA GLY A 142 -5.54 5.77 7.68
C GLY A 142 -5.39 5.62 6.17
N THR A 143 -6.09 6.45 5.40
CA THR A 143 -6.05 6.48 3.94
C THR A 143 -5.29 7.70 3.43
N MET A 144 -4.76 7.62 2.21
CA MET A 144 -4.02 8.73 1.61
C MET A 144 -4.91 9.95 1.31
N ASP A 145 -6.19 9.72 1.05
CA ASP A 145 -7.18 10.80 0.87
C ASP A 145 -7.72 11.36 2.19
N GLY A 146 -7.14 10.97 3.33
CA GLY A 146 -7.37 11.62 4.63
C GLY A 146 -8.52 11.08 5.46
N TRP A 147 -8.91 9.84 5.30
CA TRP A 147 -9.82 9.20 6.25
C TRP A 147 -9.04 8.39 7.30
N PHE A 148 -9.42 8.54 8.55
CA PHE A 148 -9.06 7.60 9.60
C PHE A 148 -10.27 6.73 9.88
N LYS A 149 -10.10 5.41 9.74
CA LYS A 149 -11.20 4.44 9.74
C LYS A 149 -11.02 3.40 10.84
N ALA A 150 -12.13 2.95 11.38
CA ALA A 150 -12.23 1.79 12.25
C ALA A 150 -13.14 0.75 11.60
N LEU A 151 -12.64 -0.48 11.47
CA LEU A 151 -13.39 -1.61 10.92
C LEU A 151 -13.61 -2.68 12.00
N ASP A 152 -14.68 -3.43 11.89
CA ASP A 152 -14.79 -4.72 12.54
C ASP A 152 -13.73 -5.65 11.97
N ALA A 153 -12.82 -6.11 12.83
CA ALA A 153 -11.66 -6.89 12.42
C ALA A 153 -12.02 -8.28 11.87
N ARG A 154 -13.21 -8.82 12.20
CA ARG A 154 -13.68 -10.13 11.74
C ARG A 154 -14.27 -10.08 10.33
N THR A 155 -14.94 -8.96 10.01
CA THR A 155 -15.79 -8.85 8.82
C THR A 155 -15.34 -7.81 7.82
N GLY A 156 -14.50 -6.84 8.23
CA GLY A 156 -14.12 -5.67 7.44
C GLY A 156 -15.22 -4.59 7.35
N ALA A 157 -16.32 -4.75 8.08
CA ALA A 157 -17.40 -3.75 8.09
C ALA A 157 -16.91 -2.44 8.72
N GLU A 158 -17.20 -1.30 8.07
CA GLU A 158 -16.86 0.03 8.60
C GLU A 158 -17.72 0.32 9.85
N LEU A 159 -17.06 0.54 10.98
CA LEU A 159 -17.69 0.90 12.26
C LEU A 159 -17.71 2.40 12.46
N TRP A 160 -16.67 3.08 12.02
CA TRP A 160 -16.49 4.51 12.19
C TRP A 160 -15.44 5.06 11.24
N LYS A 161 -15.56 6.33 10.89
CA LYS A 161 -14.53 7.08 10.18
C LYS A 161 -14.55 8.56 10.55
N PHE A 162 -13.38 9.19 10.41
CA PHE A 162 -13.20 10.62 10.64
C PHE A 162 -12.33 11.21 9.52
N LYS A 163 -12.75 12.37 8.99
CA LYS A 163 -11.97 13.09 7.97
C LYS A 163 -10.90 13.94 8.64
N LEU A 164 -9.65 13.64 8.32
CA LEU A 164 -8.46 14.37 8.76
C LEU A 164 -8.16 15.52 7.78
N ALA A 165 -7.35 16.48 8.22
CA ALA A 165 -6.93 17.62 7.39
C ALA A 165 -5.91 17.22 6.29
N SER A 166 -5.26 16.07 6.42
CA SER A 166 -4.31 15.55 5.45
C SER A 166 -4.43 14.03 5.33
N GLY A 167 -3.82 13.44 4.30
CA GLY A 167 -3.71 12.01 4.15
C GLY A 167 -2.82 11.36 5.19
N VAL A 168 -2.86 10.04 5.26
CA VAL A 168 -2.13 9.23 6.23
C VAL A 168 -1.17 8.28 5.53
N VAL A 169 0.08 8.32 5.96
CA VAL A 169 1.14 7.36 5.63
C VAL A 169 1.80 6.79 6.89
N ALA A 170 1.32 7.21 8.05
CA ALA A 170 1.79 6.79 9.37
C ALA A 170 1.00 5.59 9.90
N ASN A 171 1.50 5.02 10.99
CA ASN A 171 0.83 3.92 11.68
C ASN A 171 -0.03 4.47 12.82
N PRO A 172 -1.26 3.97 13.00
CA PRO A 172 -2.00 4.22 14.23
C PRO A 172 -1.29 3.61 15.44
N MET A 173 -1.47 4.23 16.59
CA MET A 173 -0.98 3.70 17.86
C MET A 173 -2.07 3.80 18.91
N THR A 174 -2.06 2.89 19.88
CA THR A 174 -2.96 2.96 21.04
C THR A 174 -2.17 2.98 22.34
N TYR A 175 -2.68 3.70 23.31
CA TYR A 175 -2.07 3.82 24.65
C TYR A 175 -3.13 4.09 25.70
N ARG A 176 -2.76 3.89 26.97
CA ARG A 176 -3.58 4.27 28.10
C ARG A 176 -3.11 5.63 28.61
N GLY A 177 -4.03 6.59 28.74
CA GLY A 177 -3.77 7.90 29.31
C GLY A 177 -3.60 7.88 30.83
N PRO A 178 -3.17 9.01 31.42
CA PRO A 178 -3.02 9.15 32.87
C PRO A 178 -4.35 8.98 33.64
N ASP A 179 -5.46 9.24 32.99
CA ASP A 179 -6.84 9.05 33.49
C ASP A 179 -7.32 7.59 33.42
N GLY A 180 -6.48 6.68 32.93
CA GLY A 180 -6.78 5.28 32.75
C GLY A 180 -7.62 4.94 31.51
N GLN A 181 -8.01 5.95 30.71
CA GLN A 181 -8.77 5.73 29.48
C GLN A 181 -7.86 5.26 28.33
N GLN A 182 -8.45 4.56 27.38
CA GLN A 182 -7.76 4.16 26.15
C GLN A 182 -7.87 5.25 25.09
N TYR A 183 -6.76 5.54 24.44
CA TYR A 183 -6.66 6.49 23.35
C TYR A 183 -6.08 5.81 22.12
N VAL A 184 -6.49 6.31 20.94
CA VAL A 184 -5.87 5.99 19.65
C VAL A 184 -5.34 7.27 19.03
N ALA A 185 -4.08 7.24 18.60
CA ALA A 185 -3.44 8.38 17.97
C ALA A 185 -2.98 8.04 16.56
N ILE A 186 -3.01 9.05 15.68
CA ILE A 186 -2.57 8.97 14.29
C ILE A 186 -1.95 10.28 13.82
N TYR A 187 -0.83 10.19 13.12
CA TYR A 187 -0.28 11.33 12.38
C TYR A 187 -0.96 11.45 11.02
N ALA A 188 -1.51 12.62 10.74
CA ALA A 188 -2.00 13.02 9.41
C ALA A 188 -0.98 13.93 8.75
N GLY A 189 -0.48 13.53 7.61
CA GLY A 189 0.50 14.24 6.82
C GLY A 189 1.10 13.29 5.78
N ILE A 190 1.17 13.75 4.54
CA ILE A 190 1.87 13.06 3.48
C ILE A 190 3.22 13.73 3.29
N GLY A 191 4.27 13.05 3.67
CA GLY A 191 5.65 13.51 3.61
C GLY A 191 6.59 12.42 3.11
N GLY A 192 7.90 12.65 3.29
CA GLY A 192 8.93 11.71 2.86
C GLY A 192 8.90 11.47 1.35
N TRP A 193 9.29 10.28 0.94
CA TRP A 193 9.33 9.90 -0.47
C TRP A 193 7.97 10.04 -1.17
N LEU A 194 6.92 9.58 -0.54
CA LEU A 194 5.58 9.68 -1.10
C LEU A 194 5.11 11.14 -1.23
N GLY A 195 5.47 12.01 -0.29
CA GLY A 195 5.19 13.44 -0.37
C GLY A 195 5.88 14.11 -1.55
N VAL A 196 7.12 13.76 -1.83
CA VAL A 196 7.85 14.22 -3.02
C VAL A 196 7.15 13.78 -4.30
N ASN A 197 6.62 12.56 -4.32
CA ASN A 197 5.98 11.99 -5.50
C ASN A 197 4.55 12.50 -5.72
N ALA A 198 3.82 12.79 -4.65
CA ALA A 198 2.40 13.16 -4.72
C ALA A 198 2.15 14.68 -4.77
N PHE A 199 3.07 15.50 -4.19
CA PHE A 199 2.90 16.96 -4.10
C PHE A 199 4.06 17.65 -4.79
N PRO A 200 3.91 18.03 -6.02
CA PRO A 200 5.00 18.26 -6.92
C PRO A 200 5.63 19.63 -6.82
N MET A 201 6.91 19.59 -6.82
CA MET A 201 7.71 20.33 -7.78
C MET A 201 7.78 19.61 -9.17
N ILE A 202 7.03 18.54 -9.37
CA ILE A 202 7.02 17.69 -10.56
C ILE A 202 5.70 17.90 -11.30
N SER A 203 5.73 17.96 -12.64
CA SER A 203 4.53 18.14 -13.46
C SER A 203 3.55 16.98 -13.23
N ALA A 204 2.31 17.31 -12.89
CA ALA A 204 1.26 16.31 -12.77
C ALA A 204 0.75 15.80 -14.13
N ASP A 205 1.14 16.49 -15.19
CA ASP A 205 0.74 16.17 -16.56
C ASP A 205 1.74 15.20 -17.23
N ASP A 206 2.87 14.94 -16.57
CA ASP A 206 3.82 13.91 -16.99
C ASP A 206 3.61 12.63 -16.18
N PRO A 207 3.01 11.58 -16.76
CA PRO A 207 2.71 10.35 -16.06
C PRO A 207 3.96 9.54 -15.68
N THR A 208 5.10 9.81 -16.32
CA THR A 208 6.39 9.15 -16.00
C THR A 208 7.15 9.88 -14.91
N ALA A 209 6.73 11.10 -14.54
CA ALA A 209 7.34 11.85 -13.45
C ALA A 209 7.29 11.08 -12.11
N ALA A 210 8.18 11.45 -11.20
CA ALA A 210 8.33 10.82 -9.90
C ALA A 210 8.58 9.30 -10.00
N LEU A 211 9.47 8.91 -10.90
CA LEU A 211 9.79 7.50 -11.18
C LEU A 211 8.57 6.67 -11.59
N GLY A 212 7.65 7.29 -12.35
CA GLY A 212 6.44 6.67 -12.87
C GLY A 212 5.23 6.71 -11.94
N SER A 213 5.38 7.15 -10.69
CA SER A 213 4.28 7.10 -9.72
C SER A 213 3.18 8.13 -9.96
N THR A 214 3.47 9.21 -10.70
CA THR A 214 2.48 10.25 -11.02
C THR A 214 1.27 9.68 -11.77
N GLY A 215 1.46 8.73 -12.68
CA GLY A 215 0.36 8.06 -13.37
C GLY A 215 -0.58 7.28 -12.44
N ALA A 216 -0.07 6.82 -11.30
CA ALA A 216 -0.86 6.07 -10.32
C ALA A 216 -1.49 6.93 -9.23
N VAL A 217 -0.83 8.01 -8.78
CA VAL A 217 -1.26 8.79 -7.59
C VAL A 217 -1.24 10.30 -7.79
N GLY A 218 -0.96 10.81 -8.99
CA GLY A 218 -0.84 12.24 -9.26
C GLY A 218 -2.12 13.06 -9.02
N ASP A 219 -3.28 12.41 -9.01
CA ASP A 219 -4.57 13.03 -8.66
C ASP A 219 -4.81 13.16 -7.15
N LEU A 220 -3.96 12.61 -6.30
CA LEU A 220 -4.06 12.68 -4.84
C LEU A 220 -4.13 14.13 -4.34
N LYS A 221 -3.38 15.04 -4.96
CA LYS A 221 -3.37 16.48 -4.66
C LYS A 221 -4.72 17.17 -4.82
N LYS A 222 -5.68 16.54 -5.52
CA LYS A 222 -7.05 17.09 -5.68
C LYS A 222 -7.93 16.81 -4.46
N VAL A 223 -7.56 15.84 -3.61
CA VAL A 223 -8.39 15.36 -2.50
C VAL A 223 -7.74 15.51 -1.13
N THR A 224 -6.43 15.77 -1.09
CA THR A 224 -5.68 15.99 0.15
C THR A 224 -4.55 16.99 -0.06
N ALA A 225 -4.03 17.53 1.04
CA ALA A 225 -2.90 18.46 1.06
C ALA A 225 -1.77 17.91 1.96
N PRO A 226 -0.53 18.39 1.79
CA PRO A 226 0.52 18.15 2.78
C PRO A 226 0.06 18.60 4.17
N GLY A 227 0.50 17.91 5.21
CA GLY A 227 0.14 18.23 6.59
C GLY A 227 1.09 17.59 7.57
N SER A 228 1.00 18.02 8.82
CA SER A 228 1.74 17.44 9.94
C SER A 228 0.95 17.66 11.23
N ILE A 229 -0.06 16.84 11.47
CA ILE A 229 -0.97 16.97 12.61
C ILE A 229 -1.04 15.61 13.32
N LEU A 230 -0.87 15.62 14.63
CA LEU A 230 -1.18 14.47 15.49
C LEU A 230 -2.63 14.59 15.97
N TYR A 231 -3.46 13.61 15.62
CA TYR A 231 -4.81 13.46 16.14
C TYR A 231 -4.83 12.41 17.25
N ILE A 232 -5.61 12.68 18.29
CA ILE A 232 -5.81 11.76 19.42
C ILE A 232 -7.31 11.61 19.62
N PHE A 233 -7.77 10.37 19.66
CA PHE A 233 -9.17 10.01 19.87
C PHE A 233 -9.30 9.22 21.18
N GLY A 234 -10.29 9.56 22.01
CA GLY A 234 -10.73 8.74 23.14
C GLY A 234 -11.65 7.62 22.67
N LEU A 235 -11.53 6.45 23.27
CA LEU A 235 -12.34 5.26 23.00
C LEU A 235 -13.29 4.97 24.17
#